data_b01c12c461ee312f22d5ae825626a882
#
_entry.id   b01c12c461ee312f22d5ae825626a882
#
_cell.length_a   1.000
_cell.length_b   1.000
_cell.length_c   1.000
_cell.angle_alpha   90.00
_cell.angle_beta   90.00
_cell.angle_gamma   90.00
#
_symmetry.space_group_name_H-M   'P 1'
#
loop_
_entity.id
_entity.type
_entity.pdbx_description
1 polymer ?
#
loop_
_entity_poly.entity_id
_entity_poly.type
_entity_poly.pdbx_seq_one_letter_code
_entity_poly.pdbx_strand_id
1 'polypeptide(L)'
;MNLAEVRRFLDRRWDEELIPRLVDYVKVPAKSPAFDAGWAAHGYLAAVVQEAHAWAAAQRIAGMRLEIVTIDGRTPCLFFDVPATHGLGNDRTVLFYGHLDKQPEMEGWREGFGPWRPVIEDGRLYGRGAADDGYAVYAALSVIAALDAQGAARPRCVGIIETCEESGSPDLPAYLELLAPRLGAVALVAGLDSGCGSYDQLWVTTSLRGLAGGTLTVEVLSEGVHSGNASGLVPSSMRIA
;
A
#
# COMPACT_ATOMS: atom_id res chain seq x y z
N MET A 1 -29.52 2.84 6.87
CA MET A 1 -28.57 2.95 5.74
C MET A 1 -29.22 2.32 4.51
N ASN A 2 -29.21 3.03 3.39
CA ASN A 2 -29.71 2.54 2.10
C ASN A 2 -28.55 2.01 1.26
N LEU A 3 -28.37 0.69 1.17
CA LEU A 3 -27.26 0.06 0.45
C LEU A 3 -27.23 0.40 -1.05
N ALA A 4 -28.40 0.58 -1.68
CA ALA A 4 -28.45 0.94 -3.09
C ALA A 4 -27.94 2.38 -3.35
N GLU A 5 -28.16 3.30 -2.42
CA GLU A 5 -27.62 4.66 -2.49
C GLU A 5 -26.11 4.68 -2.20
N VAL A 6 -25.66 3.91 -1.21
CA VAL A 6 -24.23 3.73 -0.91
C VAL A 6 -23.50 3.22 -2.16
N ARG A 7 -24.05 2.19 -2.80
CA ARG A 7 -23.48 1.62 -4.02
C ARG A 7 -23.41 2.67 -5.14
N ARG A 8 -24.52 3.37 -5.43
CA ARG A 8 -24.50 4.43 -6.47
C ARG A 8 -23.53 5.55 -6.17
N PHE A 9 -23.36 5.92 -4.89
CA PHE A 9 -22.38 6.91 -4.47
C PHE A 9 -20.95 6.42 -4.75
N LEU A 10 -20.64 5.19 -4.37
CA LEU A 10 -19.31 4.60 -4.56
C LEU A 10 -19.00 4.33 -6.03
N ASP A 11 -19.95 3.78 -6.81
CA ASP A 11 -19.77 3.51 -8.25
C ASP A 11 -19.44 4.81 -8.99
N ARG A 12 -20.25 5.88 -8.80
CA ARG A 12 -19.99 7.18 -9.41
C ARG A 12 -18.63 7.75 -9.00
N ARG A 13 -18.30 7.69 -7.71
CA ARG A 13 -17.03 8.20 -7.20
C ARG A 13 -15.84 7.43 -7.77
N TRP A 14 -15.99 6.12 -7.90
CA TRP A 14 -14.99 5.27 -8.50
C TRP A 14 -14.70 5.69 -9.94
N ASP A 15 -15.74 5.82 -10.73
CA ASP A 15 -15.60 6.15 -12.15
C ASP A 15 -15.13 7.59 -12.40
N GLU A 16 -15.69 8.56 -11.66
CA GLU A 16 -15.46 9.98 -11.94
C GLU A 16 -14.21 10.53 -11.22
N GLU A 17 -13.82 9.97 -10.08
CA GLU A 17 -12.69 10.49 -9.29
C GLU A 17 -11.53 9.49 -9.16
N LEU A 18 -11.80 8.25 -8.72
CA LEU A 18 -10.73 7.35 -8.29
C LEU A 18 -9.97 6.75 -9.47
N ILE A 19 -10.64 6.32 -10.51
CA ILE A 19 -9.97 5.79 -11.72
C ILE A 19 -9.04 6.84 -12.34
N PRO A 20 -9.43 8.10 -12.56
CA PRO A 20 -8.50 9.14 -12.99
C PRO A 20 -7.27 9.31 -12.08
N ARG A 21 -7.46 9.28 -10.76
CA ARG A 21 -6.36 9.38 -9.79
C ARG A 21 -5.41 8.19 -9.86
N LEU A 22 -5.95 6.99 -9.98
CA LEU A 22 -5.14 5.77 -10.14
C LEU A 22 -4.36 5.77 -11.46
N VAL A 23 -4.97 6.29 -12.54
CA VAL A 23 -4.27 6.50 -13.82
C VAL A 23 -3.07 7.44 -13.63
N ASP A 24 -3.23 8.56 -12.93
CA ASP A 24 -2.13 9.48 -12.68
C ASP A 24 -1.09 8.89 -11.73
N TYR A 25 -1.53 8.19 -10.69
CA TYR A 25 -0.64 7.50 -9.76
C TYR A 25 0.23 6.44 -10.47
N VAL A 26 -0.33 5.64 -11.38
CA VAL A 26 0.41 4.62 -12.14
C VAL A 26 1.59 5.24 -12.90
N LYS A 27 1.45 6.45 -13.43
CA LYS A 27 2.51 7.13 -14.20
C LYS A 27 3.76 7.46 -13.37
N VAL A 28 3.63 7.56 -12.04
CA VAL A 28 4.74 7.91 -11.15
C VAL A 28 5.51 6.64 -10.78
N PRO A 29 6.82 6.55 -11.10
CA PRO A 29 7.63 5.37 -10.79
C PRO A 29 8.09 5.35 -9.32
N ALA A 30 7.15 5.42 -8.39
CA ALA A 30 7.38 5.47 -6.95
C ALA A 30 7.79 4.10 -6.40
N LYS A 31 8.92 3.58 -6.86
CA LYS A 31 9.46 2.29 -6.41
C LYS A 31 9.85 2.35 -4.94
N SER A 32 9.65 1.22 -4.26
CA SER A 32 10.10 1.04 -2.88
C SER A 32 11.62 1.18 -2.75
N PRO A 33 12.14 1.61 -1.59
CA PRO A 33 13.57 1.84 -1.39
C PRO A 33 14.50 0.67 -1.75
N ALA A 34 14.06 -0.57 -1.56
CA ALA A 34 14.84 -1.74 -1.96
C ALA A 34 15.11 -1.81 -3.48
N PHE A 35 14.27 -1.15 -4.29
CA PHE A 35 14.34 -1.14 -5.75
C PHE A 35 14.75 0.21 -6.33
N ASP A 36 14.95 1.21 -5.48
CA ASP A 36 15.41 2.54 -5.86
C ASP A 36 16.30 3.14 -4.76
N ALA A 37 17.59 2.88 -4.84
CA ALA A 37 18.56 3.43 -3.88
C ALA A 37 18.60 4.97 -3.84
N GLY A 38 18.12 5.63 -4.90
CA GLY A 38 18.02 7.09 -5.02
C GLY A 38 16.64 7.65 -4.65
N TRP A 39 15.74 6.89 -4.05
CA TRP A 39 14.35 7.24 -3.79
C TRP A 39 14.14 8.64 -3.19
N ALA A 40 14.99 9.01 -2.23
CA ALA A 40 14.91 10.32 -1.57
C ALA A 40 15.20 11.48 -2.53
N ALA A 41 16.22 11.31 -3.39
CA ALA A 41 16.60 12.31 -4.39
C ALA A 41 15.61 12.37 -5.57
N HIS A 42 15.05 11.24 -5.97
CA HIS A 42 14.04 11.19 -7.02
C HIS A 42 12.70 11.82 -6.58
N GLY A 43 12.36 11.76 -5.30
CA GLY A 43 11.18 12.41 -4.74
C GLY A 43 9.83 11.79 -5.12
N TYR A 44 9.81 10.64 -5.80
CA TYR A 44 8.56 10.01 -6.28
C TYR A 44 7.66 9.56 -5.14
N LEU A 45 8.23 9.00 -4.07
CA LEU A 45 7.45 8.60 -2.88
C LEU A 45 6.80 9.82 -2.21
N ALA A 46 7.54 10.92 -2.08
CA ALA A 46 6.98 12.16 -1.54
C ALA A 46 5.87 12.71 -2.44
N ALA A 47 6.03 12.65 -3.77
CA ALA A 47 5.04 13.12 -4.73
C ALA A 47 3.72 12.36 -4.61
N VAL A 48 3.74 11.01 -4.58
CA VAL A 48 2.51 10.22 -4.46
C VAL A 48 1.80 10.41 -3.12
N VAL A 49 2.55 10.60 -2.03
CA VAL A 49 1.97 10.91 -0.73
C VAL A 49 1.34 12.31 -0.71
N GLN A 50 1.98 13.30 -1.32
CA GLN A 50 1.43 14.66 -1.43
C GLN A 50 0.15 14.70 -2.26
N GLU A 51 0.09 13.97 -3.39
CA GLU A 51 -1.12 13.84 -4.20
C GLU A 51 -2.26 13.16 -3.42
N ALA A 52 -1.97 12.07 -2.73
CA ALA A 52 -2.95 11.39 -1.89
C ALA A 52 -3.45 12.30 -0.75
N HIS A 53 -2.53 13.06 -0.11
CA HIS A 53 -2.88 14.04 0.92
C HIS A 53 -3.76 15.16 0.35
N ALA A 54 -3.40 15.74 -0.79
CA ALA A 54 -4.18 16.81 -1.41
C ALA A 54 -5.60 16.35 -1.77
N TRP A 55 -5.73 15.14 -2.34
CA TRP A 55 -7.02 14.55 -2.62
C TRP A 55 -7.83 14.30 -1.32
N ALA A 56 -7.20 13.71 -0.31
CA ALA A 56 -7.85 13.42 0.97
C ALA A 56 -8.36 14.72 1.66
N ALA A 57 -7.54 15.77 1.66
CA ALA A 57 -7.93 17.07 2.22
C ALA A 57 -9.15 17.69 1.51
N ALA A 58 -9.30 17.45 0.21
CA ALA A 58 -10.45 17.94 -0.56
C ALA A 58 -11.76 17.20 -0.23
N GLN A 59 -11.72 16.05 0.44
CA GLN A 59 -12.91 15.26 0.75
C GLN A 59 -13.84 15.87 1.80
N ARG A 60 -13.37 16.87 2.54
CA ARG A 60 -14.15 17.61 3.55
C ARG A 60 -14.87 16.71 4.57
N ILE A 61 -14.24 15.60 4.96
CA ILE A 61 -14.75 14.70 6.00
C ILE A 61 -14.71 15.44 7.34
N ALA A 62 -15.84 15.53 8.01
CA ALA A 62 -15.98 16.32 9.23
C ALA A 62 -15.06 15.82 10.35
N GLY A 63 -14.26 16.73 10.90
CA GLY A 63 -13.35 16.44 12.01
C GLY A 63 -12.11 15.64 11.64
N MET A 64 -11.89 15.32 10.36
CA MET A 64 -10.70 14.62 9.91
C MET A 64 -9.45 15.44 10.21
N ARG A 65 -8.48 14.81 10.85
CA ARG A 65 -7.09 15.25 10.93
C ARG A 65 -6.30 14.49 9.91
N LEU A 66 -5.54 15.18 9.09
CA LEU A 66 -4.77 14.60 7.99
C LEU A 66 -3.38 15.20 8.00
N GLU A 67 -2.36 14.37 7.92
CA GLU A 67 -0.97 14.83 7.91
C GLU A 67 -0.05 13.85 7.17
N ILE A 68 1.02 14.38 6.62
CA ILE A 68 2.17 13.59 6.18
C ILE A 68 3.15 13.57 7.34
N VAL A 69 3.32 12.40 7.92
CA VAL A 69 4.26 12.16 9.02
C VAL A 69 5.61 11.79 8.44
N THR A 70 6.66 12.43 8.92
CA THR A 70 8.03 12.17 8.48
C THR A 70 8.93 11.90 9.67
N ILE A 71 9.80 10.93 9.52
CA ILE A 71 10.92 10.63 10.42
C ILE A 71 12.19 10.79 9.60
N ASP A 72 13.19 11.46 10.13
CA ASP A 72 14.44 11.71 9.40
C ASP A 72 15.09 10.41 8.90
N GLY A 73 15.51 10.41 7.64
CA GLY A 73 16.09 9.25 6.96
C GLY A 73 15.11 8.15 6.58
N ARG A 74 13.80 8.32 6.80
CA ARG A 74 12.74 7.34 6.47
C ARG A 74 11.82 7.85 5.38
N THR A 75 11.12 6.91 4.75
CA THR A 75 10.10 7.20 3.75
C THR A 75 8.87 7.89 4.38
N PRO A 76 8.16 8.79 3.68
CA PRO A 76 7.00 9.49 4.26
C PRO A 76 5.81 8.55 4.48
N CYS A 77 5.00 8.86 5.50
CA CYS A 77 3.78 8.14 5.82
C CYS A 77 2.59 9.10 5.84
N LEU A 78 1.48 8.75 5.19
CA LEU A 78 0.24 9.50 5.30
C LEU A 78 -0.59 8.96 6.46
N PHE A 79 -1.00 9.85 7.35
CA PHE A 79 -1.83 9.53 8.50
C PHE A 79 -3.13 10.33 8.47
N PHE A 80 -4.25 9.67 8.72
CA PHE A 80 -5.51 10.34 8.96
C PHE A 80 -6.22 9.81 10.20
N ASP A 81 -7.00 10.68 10.87
CA ASP A 81 -7.79 10.36 12.05
C ASP A 81 -9.17 11.04 11.91
N VAL A 82 -10.20 10.23 11.83
CA VAL A 82 -11.58 10.65 11.63
C VAL A 82 -12.40 10.24 12.85
N PRO A 83 -12.97 11.18 13.64
CA PRO A 83 -13.69 10.87 14.86
C PRO A 83 -14.95 10.05 14.59
N ALA A 84 -15.41 9.30 15.59
CA ALA A 84 -16.69 8.59 15.56
C ALA A 84 -17.87 9.56 15.40
N THR A 85 -18.99 9.05 14.89
CA THR A 85 -20.22 9.83 14.68
C THR A 85 -21.38 9.32 15.54
N HIS A 86 -22.45 10.14 15.64
CA HIS A 86 -23.73 9.78 16.27
C HIS A 86 -23.63 9.23 17.71
N GLY A 87 -22.77 9.84 18.53
CA GLY A 87 -22.64 9.47 19.94
C GLY A 87 -21.86 8.19 20.21
N LEU A 88 -21.29 7.58 19.17
CA LEU A 88 -20.29 6.52 19.36
C LEU A 88 -19.03 7.14 19.96
N GLY A 89 -18.45 6.48 20.96
CA GLY A 89 -17.19 6.91 21.58
C GLY A 89 -16.01 6.69 20.63
N ASN A 90 -14.92 7.40 20.90
CA ASN A 90 -13.64 7.22 20.19
C ASN A 90 -12.74 6.15 20.84
N ASP A 91 -13.28 5.35 21.73
CA ASP A 91 -12.59 4.31 22.48
C ASP A 91 -12.24 3.09 21.63
N ARG A 92 -12.98 2.88 20.53
CA ARG A 92 -12.74 1.81 19.57
C ARG A 92 -12.40 2.38 18.20
N THR A 93 -11.35 1.87 17.59
CA THR A 93 -10.83 2.35 16.31
C THR A 93 -10.87 1.25 15.25
N VAL A 94 -11.30 1.62 14.04
CA VAL A 94 -11.00 0.86 12.82
C VAL A 94 -9.73 1.46 12.21
N LEU A 95 -8.68 0.66 12.10
CA LEU A 95 -7.43 1.04 11.47
C LEU A 95 -7.44 0.57 10.00
N PHE A 96 -7.34 1.52 9.08
CA PHE A 96 -7.07 1.25 7.67
C PHE A 96 -5.57 1.26 7.44
N TYR A 97 -5.08 0.26 6.75
CA TYR A 97 -3.68 0.12 6.39
C TYR A 97 -3.54 -0.07 4.88
N GLY A 98 -2.54 0.53 4.30
CA GLY A 98 -2.16 0.41 2.91
C GLY A 98 -0.83 1.07 2.62
N HIS A 99 -0.38 1.04 1.36
CA HIS A 99 0.88 1.65 0.96
C HIS A 99 0.81 2.36 -0.41
N LEU A 100 1.82 3.17 -0.70
CA LEU A 100 1.91 3.95 -1.94
C LEU A 100 3.24 3.75 -2.67
N ASP A 101 4.15 2.93 -2.15
CA ASP A 101 5.32 2.49 -2.89
C ASP A 101 4.97 1.29 -3.78
N LYS A 102 5.87 0.92 -4.65
CA LYS A 102 5.61 -0.04 -5.73
C LYS A 102 6.75 -1.02 -5.92
N GLN A 103 6.41 -2.22 -6.36
CA GLN A 103 7.34 -3.19 -6.94
C GLN A 103 8.04 -2.60 -8.19
N PRO A 104 9.19 -3.15 -8.59
CA PRO A 104 9.88 -2.73 -9.81
C PRO A 104 9.07 -3.01 -11.09
N GLU A 105 9.65 -2.60 -12.18
CA GLU A 105 9.04 -2.61 -13.52
C GLU A 105 8.51 -3.98 -13.95
N MET A 106 9.27 -5.04 -13.68
CA MET A 106 9.10 -6.40 -14.22
C MET A 106 9.15 -6.45 -15.76
N GLU A 107 9.30 -7.65 -16.29
CA GLU A 107 9.34 -7.92 -17.72
C GLU A 107 8.02 -8.59 -18.20
N GLY A 108 7.87 -8.74 -19.51
CA GLY A 108 6.75 -9.48 -20.10
C GLY A 108 5.46 -8.66 -20.27
N TRP A 109 5.52 -7.33 -20.18
CA TRP A 109 4.38 -6.48 -20.52
C TRP A 109 3.97 -6.68 -21.99
N ARG A 110 2.66 -6.78 -22.23
CA ARG A 110 2.09 -6.84 -23.58
C ARG A 110 2.44 -5.56 -24.35
N GLU A 111 2.57 -5.66 -25.69
CA GLU A 111 2.80 -4.49 -26.52
C GLU A 111 1.76 -3.38 -26.25
N GLY A 112 2.22 -2.16 -26.12
CA GLY A 112 1.39 -1.01 -25.76
C GLY A 112 1.11 -0.84 -24.28
N PHE A 113 1.46 -1.83 -23.43
CA PHE A 113 1.33 -1.79 -21.97
C PHE A 113 2.69 -1.60 -21.30
N GLY A 114 2.68 -1.18 -20.04
CA GLY A 114 3.92 -1.02 -19.28
C GLY A 114 3.65 -0.62 -17.84
N PRO A 115 4.66 -0.72 -16.97
CA PRO A 115 4.48 -0.47 -15.54
C PRO A 115 4.00 0.96 -15.24
N TRP A 116 4.56 1.94 -15.92
CA TRP A 116 4.27 3.38 -15.75
C TRP A 116 3.39 3.94 -16.86
N ARG A 117 2.83 3.07 -17.68
CA ARG A 117 1.93 3.42 -18.76
C ARG A 117 0.52 2.87 -18.47
N PRO A 118 -0.35 3.64 -17.80
CA PRO A 118 -1.70 3.18 -17.48
C PRO A 118 -2.50 2.99 -18.78
N VAL A 119 -3.16 1.86 -18.88
CA VAL A 119 -4.08 1.54 -19.98
C VAL A 119 -5.39 1.03 -19.38
N ILE A 120 -6.51 1.56 -19.84
CA ILE A 120 -7.83 1.03 -19.53
C ILE A 120 -8.32 0.27 -20.75
N GLU A 121 -8.55 -1.03 -20.60
CA GLU A 121 -9.06 -1.92 -21.63
C GLU A 121 -10.07 -2.88 -21.00
N ASP A 122 -11.24 -3.03 -21.61
CA ASP A 122 -12.32 -3.91 -21.15
C ASP A 122 -12.71 -3.70 -19.66
N GLY A 123 -12.75 -2.43 -19.23
CA GLY A 123 -13.09 -2.08 -17.85
C GLY A 123 -12.02 -2.39 -16.80
N ARG A 124 -10.79 -2.68 -17.24
CA ARG A 124 -9.65 -2.96 -16.36
C ARG A 124 -8.55 -1.92 -16.54
N LEU A 125 -8.03 -1.41 -15.45
CA LEU A 125 -6.85 -0.57 -15.41
C LEU A 125 -5.60 -1.45 -15.30
N TYR A 126 -4.70 -1.32 -16.26
CA TYR A 126 -3.40 -1.99 -16.27
C TYR A 126 -2.29 -1.00 -15.97
N GLY A 127 -1.39 -1.39 -15.09
CA GLY A 127 -0.23 -0.62 -14.66
C GLY A 127 0.27 -1.06 -13.29
N ARG A 128 1.51 -0.72 -12.95
CA ARG A 128 2.10 -1.10 -11.66
C ARG A 128 1.53 -0.25 -10.52
N GLY A 129 1.10 -0.91 -9.44
CA GLY A 129 0.73 -0.27 -8.18
C GLY A 129 -0.74 0.13 -8.04
N ALA A 130 -1.58 0.04 -9.08
CA ALA A 130 -2.98 0.47 -8.99
C ALA A 130 -3.81 -0.42 -8.04
N ALA A 131 -3.63 -1.75 -8.11
CA ALA A 131 -4.28 -2.73 -7.26
C ALA A 131 -3.45 -3.10 -6.02
N ASP A 132 -2.16 -2.89 -6.09
CA ASP A 132 -1.16 -3.18 -5.08
C ASP A 132 -0.30 -1.91 -4.89
N ASP A 133 -0.61 -1.00 -3.97
CA ASP A 133 -1.86 -0.87 -3.18
C ASP A 133 -2.41 0.58 -3.30
N GLY A 134 -2.11 1.25 -4.43
CA GLY A 134 -2.42 2.67 -4.64
C GLY A 134 -3.87 3.07 -4.43
N TYR A 135 -4.81 2.12 -4.47
CA TYR A 135 -6.24 2.41 -4.28
C TYR A 135 -6.65 2.51 -2.80
N ALA A 136 -5.84 1.99 -1.86
CA ALA A 136 -6.24 1.81 -0.46
C ALA A 136 -6.73 3.09 0.23
N VAL A 137 -5.95 4.16 0.16
CA VAL A 137 -6.31 5.44 0.79
C VAL A 137 -7.62 6.00 0.21
N TYR A 138 -7.79 5.88 -1.09
CA TYR A 138 -9.00 6.35 -1.79
C TYR A 138 -10.22 5.54 -1.39
N ALA A 139 -10.11 4.21 -1.33
CA ALA A 139 -11.16 3.30 -0.91
C ALA A 139 -11.56 3.56 0.56
N ALA A 140 -10.59 3.64 1.47
CA ALA A 140 -10.83 3.90 2.89
C ALA A 140 -11.64 5.19 3.12
N LEU A 141 -11.19 6.31 2.56
CA LEU A 141 -11.87 7.60 2.73
C LEU A 141 -13.20 7.66 1.97
N SER A 142 -13.35 6.93 0.87
CA SER A 142 -14.63 6.84 0.14
C SER A 142 -15.70 6.10 0.94
N VAL A 143 -15.34 5.02 1.65
CA VAL A 143 -16.25 4.31 2.55
C VAL A 143 -16.70 5.22 3.69
N ILE A 144 -15.79 5.95 4.31
CA ILE A 144 -16.10 6.92 5.37
C ILE A 144 -17.06 7.98 4.84
N ALA A 145 -16.77 8.58 3.68
CA ALA A 145 -17.62 9.58 3.06
C ALA A 145 -19.02 9.03 2.68
N ALA A 146 -19.10 7.78 2.22
CA ALA A 146 -20.36 7.13 1.90
C ALA A 146 -21.25 6.92 3.15
N LEU A 147 -20.64 6.54 4.27
CA LEU A 147 -21.35 6.41 5.55
C LEU A 147 -21.85 7.77 6.06
N ASP A 148 -21.00 8.80 5.98
CA ASP A 148 -21.35 10.16 6.37
C ASP A 148 -22.47 10.73 5.51
N ALA A 149 -22.47 10.49 4.19
CA ALA A 149 -23.53 10.89 3.26
C ALA A 149 -24.90 10.25 3.57
N GLN A 150 -24.89 9.08 4.21
CA GLN A 150 -26.12 8.40 4.66
C GLN A 150 -26.52 8.76 6.09
N GLY A 151 -25.79 9.64 6.78
CA GLY A 151 -26.00 9.91 8.20
C GLY A 151 -25.83 8.66 9.06
N ALA A 152 -25.05 7.68 8.61
CA ALA A 152 -24.86 6.43 9.33
C ALA A 152 -23.88 6.61 10.49
N ALA A 153 -24.18 5.94 11.61
CA ALA A 153 -23.22 5.85 12.71
C ALA A 153 -22.00 5.04 12.27
N ARG A 154 -20.81 5.55 12.54
CA ARG A 154 -19.54 4.86 12.31
C ARG A 154 -18.56 5.04 13.48
N PRO A 155 -17.71 4.05 13.75
CA PRO A 155 -16.65 4.17 14.75
C PRO A 155 -15.61 5.22 14.31
N ARG A 156 -14.69 5.53 15.20
CA ARG A 156 -13.48 6.26 14.85
C ARG A 156 -12.68 5.47 13.83
N CYS A 157 -12.20 6.15 12.78
CA CYS A 157 -11.40 5.58 11.71
C CYS A 157 -10.03 6.24 11.68
N VAL A 158 -8.97 5.45 11.67
CA VAL A 158 -7.59 5.92 11.56
C VAL A 158 -6.95 5.22 10.37
N GLY A 159 -6.11 5.92 9.60
CA GLY A 159 -5.37 5.35 8.50
C GLY A 159 -3.88 5.55 8.62
N ILE A 160 -3.13 4.52 8.31
CA ILE A 160 -1.67 4.53 8.12
C ILE A 160 -1.41 4.05 6.71
N ILE A 161 -0.83 4.91 5.87
CA ILE A 161 -0.47 4.61 4.49
C ILE A 161 1.03 4.86 4.36
N GLU A 162 1.80 3.79 4.33
CA GLU A 162 3.26 3.83 4.26
C GLU A 162 3.78 3.91 2.81
N THR A 163 5.10 4.04 2.67
CA THR A 163 5.78 4.08 1.37
C THR A 163 7.07 3.26 1.35
N CYS A 164 7.09 2.13 2.05
CA CYS A 164 8.19 1.15 2.00
C CYS A 164 7.72 -0.30 2.25
N GLU A 165 6.44 -0.59 2.01
CA GLU A 165 5.86 -1.93 2.22
C GLU A 165 6.57 -2.97 1.36
N GLU A 166 6.78 -2.67 0.11
CA GLU A 166 7.40 -3.54 -0.88
C GLU A 166 8.90 -3.81 -0.64
N SER A 167 9.49 -3.08 0.32
CA SER A 167 10.82 -3.34 0.90
C SER A 167 10.76 -4.16 2.21
N GLY A 168 9.57 -4.66 2.58
CA GLY A 168 9.33 -5.39 3.84
C GLY A 168 9.06 -4.47 5.03
N SER A 169 8.53 -3.26 4.80
CA SER A 169 8.10 -2.30 5.83
C SER A 169 9.18 -1.94 6.87
N PRO A 170 10.44 -1.68 6.52
CA PRO A 170 11.50 -1.42 7.51
C PRO A 170 11.24 -0.15 8.34
N ASP A 171 10.45 0.78 7.82
CA ASP A 171 10.14 2.05 8.47
C ASP A 171 8.87 2.00 9.33
N LEU A 172 7.93 1.08 9.03
CA LEU A 172 6.64 0.97 9.68
C LEU A 172 6.73 0.82 11.21
N PRO A 173 7.64 0.01 11.79
CA PRO A 173 7.75 -0.10 13.24
C PRO A 173 7.97 1.24 13.95
N ALA A 174 8.80 2.12 13.37
CA ALA A 174 9.07 3.45 13.94
C ALA A 174 7.83 4.37 13.84
N TYR A 175 7.07 4.30 12.76
CA TYR A 175 5.81 5.02 12.64
C TYR A 175 4.74 4.49 13.59
N LEU A 176 4.66 3.17 13.79
CA LEU A 176 3.74 2.59 14.77
C LEU A 176 4.08 3.02 16.19
N GLU A 177 5.36 3.05 16.57
CA GLU A 177 5.80 3.55 17.87
C GLU A 177 5.43 5.05 18.06
N LEU A 178 5.72 5.88 17.07
CA LEU A 178 5.41 7.32 17.09
C LEU A 178 3.89 7.58 17.17
N LEU A 179 3.09 6.81 16.43
CA LEU A 179 1.66 7.00 16.30
C LEU A 179 0.84 6.21 17.33
N ALA A 180 1.42 5.26 18.07
CA ALA A 180 0.73 4.42 19.04
C ALA A 180 -0.22 5.19 19.98
N PRO A 181 0.18 6.36 20.58
CA PRO A 181 -0.72 7.12 21.43
C PRO A 181 -1.95 7.68 20.72
N ARG A 182 -1.91 7.72 19.39
CA ARG A 182 -2.95 8.31 18.53
C ARG A 182 -3.85 7.25 17.88
N LEU A 183 -3.48 5.97 17.92
CA LEU A 183 -4.30 4.89 17.31
C LEU A 183 -5.52 4.55 18.16
N GLY A 184 -5.43 4.70 19.49
CA GLY A 184 -6.48 4.26 20.41
C GLY A 184 -6.57 2.74 20.52
N ALA A 185 -7.70 2.21 21.00
CA ALA A 185 -7.94 0.79 21.07
C ALA A 185 -8.40 0.25 19.70
N VAL A 186 -7.48 -0.26 18.91
CA VAL A 186 -7.77 -0.82 17.60
C VAL A 186 -8.60 -2.10 17.75
N ALA A 187 -9.84 -2.05 17.28
CA ALA A 187 -10.78 -3.17 17.33
C ALA A 187 -10.83 -3.97 16.02
N LEU A 188 -10.44 -3.34 14.91
CA LEU A 188 -10.38 -3.94 13.58
C LEU A 188 -9.25 -3.30 12.79
N VAL A 189 -8.46 -4.12 12.11
CA VAL A 189 -7.53 -3.68 11.07
C VAL A 189 -8.11 -4.08 9.72
N ALA A 190 -8.26 -3.11 8.82
CA ALA A 190 -8.66 -3.32 7.44
C ALA A 190 -7.44 -3.05 6.56
N GLY A 191 -6.72 -4.11 6.19
CA GLY A 191 -5.69 -4.09 5.17
C GLY A 191 -6.33 -4.27 3.81
N LEU A 192 -6.06 -3.37 2.89
CA LEU A 192 -6.69 -3.37 1.56
C LEU A 192 -5.79 -4.01 0.49
N ASP A 193 -4.57 -4.36 0.87
CA ASP A 193 -3.59 -5.05 0.04
C ASP A 193 -3.86 -6.56 0.03
N SER A 194 -4.83 -6.98 -0.77
CA SER A 194 -5.19 -8.38 -0.91
C SER A 194 -5.67 -8.68 -2.33
N GLY A 195 -5.10 -9.72 -2.92
CA GLY A 195 -5.54 -10.22 -4.21
C GLY A 195 -6.95 -10.83 -4.17
N CYS A 196 -7.56 -10.99 -5.35
CA CYS A 196 -8.84 -11.68 -5.50
C CYS A 196 -8.71 -12.88 -6.47
N GLY A 197 -9.49 -13.92 -6.25
CA GLY A 197 -9.55 -15.08 -7.14
C GLY A 197 -10.45 -14.83 -8.36
N SER A 198 -11.38 -13.86 -8.28
CA SER A 198 -12.24 -13.41 -9.39
C SER A 198 -12.76 -12.01 -9.10
N TYR A 199 -13.30 -11.33 -10.13
CA TYR A 199 -13.93 -10.02 -9.98
C TYR A 199 -15.43 -10.08 -9.67
N ASP A 200 -16.00 -11.27 -9.57
CA ASP A 200 -17.45 -11.47 -9.44
C ASP A 200 -17.93 -11.55 -7.98
N GLN A 201 -17.00 -11.71 -7.04
CA GLN A 201 -17.31 -11.86 -5.62
C GLN A 201 -16.28 -11.16 -4.74
N LEU A 202 -16.71 -10.80 -3.52
CA LEU A 202 -15.81 -10.28 -2.50
C LEU A 202 -14.92 -11.41 -1.97
N TRP A 203 -13.62 -11.17 -1.98
CA TRP A 203 -12.62 -12.02 -1.35
C TRP A 203 -12.14 -11.36 -0.06
N VAL A 204 -12.13 -12.12 1.02
CA VAL A 204 -11.67 -11.66 2.34
C VAL A 204 -10.62 -12.62 2.85
N THR A 205 -9.38 -12.15 2.97
CA THR A 205 -8.30 -12.89 3.62
C THR A 205 -8.40 -12.71 5.12
N THR A 206 -8.67 -13.78 5.84
CA THR A 206 -8.88 -13.75 7.29
C THR A 206 -7.67 -14.22 8.09
N SER A 207 -6.69 -14.84 7.43
CA SER A 207 -5.44 -15.29 8.06
C SER A 207 -4.34 -15.39 7.01
N LEU A 208 -3.10 -15.20 7.44
CA LEU A 208 -1.92 -15.35 6.60
C LEU A 208 -1.00 -16.42 7.19
N ARG A 209 -0.26 -17.10 6.30
CA ARG A 209 0.84 -17.98 6.72
C ARG A 209 1.95 -17.15 7.36
N GLY A 210 2.72 -17.76 8.25
CA GLY A 210 3.98 -17.19 8.71
C GLY A 210 5.04 -17.18 7.62
N LEU A 211 6.03 -16.31 7.75
CA LEU A 211 7.21 -16.23 6.90
C LEU A 211 8.46 -16.39 7.78
N ALA A 212 9.38 -17.24 7.35
CA ALA A 212 10.75 -17.29 7.83
C ALA A 212 11.67 -17.30 6.63
N GLY A 213 12.62 -16.37 6.60
CA GLY A 213 13.57 -16.22 5.51
C GLY A 213 14.98 -15.96 6.03
N GLY A 214 15.97 -16.22 5.19
CA GLY A 214 17.36 -15.98 5.53
C GLY A 214 18.26 -16.20 4.32
N THR A 215 19.52 -15.81 4.47
CA THR A 215 20.57 -16.04 3.48
C THR A 215 21.47 -17.17 3.98
N LEU A 216 21.61 -18.21 3.18
CA LEU A 216 22.61 -19.27 3.41
C LEU A 216 23.86 -18.96 2.60
N THR A 217 24.97 -18.69 3.29
CA THR A 217 26.28 -18.50 2.64
C THR A 217 27.11 -19.76 2.84
N VAL A 218 27.62 -20.32 1.74
CA VAL A 218 28.54 -21.47 1.75
C VAL A 218 29.83 -21.09 1.04
N GLU A 219 30.91 -21.03 1.81
CA GLU A 219 32.26 -20.76 1.33
C GLU A 219 33.13 -22.01 1.50
N VAL A 220 33.78 -22.43 0.42
CA VAL A 220 34.67 -23.63 0.42
C VAL A 220 36.12 -23.25 0.12
N LEU A 221 36.37 -22.08 -0.46
CA LEU A 221 37.68 -21.53 -0.76
C LEU A 221 37.66 -20.02 -0.57
N SER A 222 38.79 -19.43 -0.23
CA SER A 222 38.97 -17.98 -0.13
C SER A 222 39.10 -17.29 -1.50
N GLU A 223 39.40 -18.05 -2.54
CA GLU A 223 39.61 -17.57 -3.92
C GLU A 223 38.93 -18.51 -4.92
N GLY A 224 38.52 -17.93 -6.05
CA GLY A 224 38.01 -18.72 -7.18
C GLY A 224 39.10 -19.58 -7.84
N VAL A 225 38.77 -20.82 -8.19
CA VAL A 225 39.66 -21.75 -8.91
C VAL A 225 39.05 -22.23 -10.20
N HIS A 226 39.89 -22.54 -11.17
CA HIS A 226 39.43 -23.14 -12.43
C HIS A 226 38.81 -24.53 -12.18
N SER A 227 37.63 -24.79 -12.68
CA SER A 227 36.90 -26.02 -12.45
C SER A 227 37.66 -27.28 -12.89
N GLY A 228 38.43 -27.20 -13.97
CA GLY A 228 39.27 -28.32 -14.45
C GLY A 228 40.36 -28.72 -13.46
N ASN A 229 40.83 -27.84 -12.58
CA ASN A 229 41.82 -28.13 -11.56
C ASN A 229 41.22 -28.55 -10.22
N ALA A 230 39.98 -28.15 -9.95
CA ALA A 230 39.34 -28.36 -8.66
C ALA A 230 38.28 -29.46 -8.65
N SER A 231 37.83 -29.91 -9.83
CA SER A 231 36.78 -30.93 -9.94
C SER A 231 37.19 -32.23 -9.28
N GLY A 232 36.39 -32.70 -8.32
CA GLY A 232 36.68 -33.92 -7.54
C GLY A 232 37.62 -33.69 -6.34
N LEU A 233 38.29 -32.56 -6.23
CA LEU A 233 39.18 -32.22 -5.11
C LEU A 233 38.53 -31.24 -4.13
N VAL A 234 37.80 -30.25 -4.65
CA VAL A 234 37.12 -29.21 -3.86
C VAL A 234 35.62 -29.52 -3.86
N PRO A 235 34.98 -29.55 -2.69
CA PRO A 235 33.52 -29.67 -2.60
C PRO A 235 32.81 -28.54 -3.33
N SER A 236 31.68 -28.86 -3.99
CA SER A 236 30.84 -27.81 -4.58
C SER A 236 30.03 -27.11 -3.50
N SER A 237 30.16 -25.77 -3.39
CA SER A 237 29.34 -24.95 -2.49
C SER A 237 27.83 -25.14 -2.75
N MET A 238 27.43 -25.28 -4.01
CA MET A 238 26.03 -25.55 -4.41
C MET A 238 25.51 -26.92 -3.98
N ARG A 239 26.38 -27.89 -3.72
CA ARG A 239 25.99 -29.23 -3.20
C ARG A 239 25.94 -29.26 -1.67
N ILE A 240 26.62 -28.30 -1.02
CA ILE A 240 26.58 -28.14 0.44
C ILE A 240 25.35 -27.35 0.85
N ALA A 241 24.97 -26.31 0.06
CA ALA A 241 23.73 -25.56 0.25
C ALA A 241 22.49 -26.42 -0.03
#